data_2efc890b5c4ac1c5078e8798965ac8f8
#
_entry.id   2efc890b5c4ac1c5078e8798965ac8f8
#
_cell.length_a   1.000
_cell.length_b   1.000
_cell.length_c   1.000
_cell.angle_alpha   90.00
_cell.angle_beta   90.00
_cell.angle_gamma   90.00
#
_symmetry.space_group_name_H-M   'P 1'
#
loop_
_entity.id
_entity.type
_entity.pdbx_description
1 polymer ?
#
loop_
_entity_poly.entity_id
_entity_poly.type
_entity_poly.pdbx_seq_one_letter_code
_entity_poly.pdbx_strand_id
1 'polypeptide(L)'
;IHGIDLVVTMVAHWAIIGAIFLWGRSNRTTEITREREAVREARLLERNRIAAEVHDALAHTLTLIRMQASAGLYAPEQAPDILRSIQEISGAGITEVRAIVAALRSDDIPDTMDMSDVIRRFHDSGLDITARTDPLTDLPIRLRLAIHRIVTETLVNVVKHQENPQVTVDIAVGECVTITVVSHGPQKPDSSGTGVGLPSLDERAQAVGGTFEFAFDGHTATTIAQLPRETP
;
A
#
# COMPACT_ATOMS: atom_id res chain seq x y z
N ILE A 1 72.39 -0.78 9.95
CA ILE A 1 71.49 -1.88 9.54
C ILE A 1 70.14 -1.69 10.24
N HIS A 2 70.04 -1.28 11.54
CA HIS A 2 68.80 -1.17 12.31
C HIS A 2 67.81 -0.05 11.87
N GLY A 3 68.28 0.98 11.14
CA GLY A 3 67.42 2.08 10.69
C GLY A 3 66.55 1.73 9.49
N ILE A 4 67.01 0.83 8.60
CA ILE A 4 66.28 0.41 7.39
C ILE A 4 65.12 -0.51 7.77
N ASP A 5 65.34 -1.41 8.74
CA ASP A 5 64.28 -2.32 9.20
C ASP A 5 63.12 -1.57 9.85
N LEU A 6 63.38 -0.49 10.58
CA LEU A 6 62.37 0.34 11.21
C LEU A 6 61.49 1.06 10.15
N VAL A 7 62.13 1.61 9.10
CA VAL A 7 61.42 2.30 8.02
C VAL A 7 60.54 1.33 7.24
N VAL A 8 61.03 0.15 6.91
CA VAL A 8 60.29 -0.88 6.21
C VAL A 8 59.05 -1.34 7.02
N THR A 9 59.25 -1.52 8.33
CA THR A 9 58.15 -1.91 9.24
C THR A 9 57.07 -0.82 9.33
N MET A 10 57.45 0.44 9.41
CA MET A 10 56.51 1.57 9.43
C MET A 10 55.73 1.66 8.11
N VAL A 11 56.38 1.53 6.95
CA VAL A 11 55.73 1.56 5.65
C VAL A 11 54.73 0.42 5.50
N ALA A 12 55.10 -0.80 5.93
CA ALA A 12 54.19 -1.95 5.90
C ALA A 12 52.96 -1.73 6.79
N HIS A 13 53.11 -1.17 7.98
CA HIS A 13 51.98 -0.85 8.86
C HIS A 13 51.02 0.17 8.22
N TRP A 14 51.55 1.25 7.65
CA TRP A 14 50.72 2.25 6.97
C TRP A 14 50.03 1.72 5.72
N ALA A 15 50.67 0.82 4.99
CA ALA A 15 50.06 0.14 3.85
C ALA A 15 48.88 -0.77 4.27
N ILE A 16 49.02 -1.50 5.39
CA ILE A 16 47.95 -2.35 5.93
C ILE A 16 46.78 -1.51 6.42
N ILE A 17 47.06 -0.41 7.16
CA ILE A 17 45.99 0.50 7.63
C ILE A 17 45.28 1.14 6.45
N GLY A 18 45.97 1.57 5.40
CA GLY A 18 45.42 2.12 4.19
C GLY A 18 44.55 1.08 3.44
N ALA A 19 45.00 -0.17 3.34
CA ALA A 19 44.24 -1.24 2.72
C ALA A 19 42.93 -1.56 3.47
N ILE A 20 42.98 -1.62 4.81
CA ILE A 20 41.77 -1.85 5.65
C ILE A 20 40.82 -0.68 5.52
N PHE A 21 41.30 0.55 5.48
CA PHE A 21 40.43 1.72 5.29
C PHE A 21 39.78 1.76 3.92
N LEU A 22 40.49 1.46 2.85
CA LEU A 22 39.96 1.38 1.48
C LEU A 22 38.97 0.23 1.33
N TRP A 23 39.25 -0.92 1.94
CA TRP A 23 38.34 -2.07 1.92
C TRP A 23 37.04 -1.77 2.69
N GLY A 24 37.15 -1.16 3.88
CA GLY A 24 35.95 -0.76 4.64
C GLY A 24 35.10 0.30 3.93
N ARG A 25 35.75 1.22 3.18
CA ARG A 25 35.05 2.20 2.35
C ARG A 25 34.38 1.56 1.13
N SER A 26 35.03 0.60 0.48
CA SER A 26 34.49 -0.14 -0.67
C SER A 26 33.28 -0.99 -0.28
N ASN A 27 33.32 -1.66 0.88
CA ASN A 27 32.20 -2.48 1.35
C ASN A 27 30.95 -1.64 1.67
N ARG A 28 31.11 -0.46 2.26
CA ARG A 28 29.97 0.43 2.57
C ARG A 28 29.26 0.94 1.31
N THR A 29 30.01 1.22 0.25
CA THR A 29 29.41 1.67 -1.02
C THR A 29 28.66 0.55 -1.73
N THR A 30 29.12 -0.70 -1.63
CA THR A 30 28.43 -1.85 -2.21
C THR A 30 27.15 -2.23 -1.46
N GLU A 31 27.08 -2.07 -0.14
CA GLU A 31 25.86 -2.28 0.63
C GLU A 31 24.78 -1.27 0.27
N ILE A 32 25.12 0.02 0.22
CA ILE A 32 24.17 1.09 -0.15
C ILE A 32 23.64 0.92 -1.57
N THR A 33 24.49 0.46 -2.51
CA THR A 33 24.05 0.19 -3.89
C THR A 33 23.11 -1.01 -3.95
N ARG A 34 23.39 -2.10 -3.25
CA ARG A 34 22.53 -3.29 -3.17
C ARG A 34 21.17 -2.99 -2.53
N GLU A 35 21.16 -2.20 -1.46
CA GLU A 35 19.89 -1.76 -0.84
C GLU A 35 19.04 -0.93 -1.81
N ARG A 36 19.67 -0.01 -2.55
CA ARG A 36 18.97 0.81 -3.56
C ARG A 36 18.47 -0.02 -4.74
N GLU A 37 19.22 -1.02 -5.17
CA GLU A 37 18.81 -1.94 -6.23
C GLU A 37 17.65 -2.83 -5.77
N ALA A 38 17.71 -3.39 -4.56
CA ALA A 38 16.62 -4.18 -3.98
C ALA A 38 15.32 -3.36 -3.82
N VAL A 39 15.44 -2.10 -3.37
CA VAL A 39 14.27 -1.18 -3.29
C VAL A 39 13.70 -0.87 -4.66
N ARG A 40 14.56 -0.67 -5.68
CA ARG A 40 14.10 -0.46 -7.06
C ARG A 40 13.39 -1.68 -7.63
N GLU A 41 13.94 -2.85 -7.41
CA GLU A 41 13.36 -4.11 -7.88
C GLU A 41 12.00 -4.37 -7.22
N ALA A 42 11.92 -4.19 -5.90
CA ALA A 42 10.65 -4.29 -5.17
C ALA A 42 9.59 -3.32 -5.69
N ARG A 43 9.97 -2.08 -6.02
CA ARG A 43 9.06 -1.10 -6.64
C ARG A 43 8.59 -1.52 -8.03
N LEU A 44 9.47 -2.10 -8.86
CA LEU A 44 9.09 -2.57 -10.19
C LEU A 44 8.12 -3.76 -10.10
N LEU A 45 8.36 -4.69 -9.19
CA LEU A 45 7.46 -5.83 -8.94
C LEU A 45 6.09 -5.35 -8.47
N GLU A 46 6.05 -4.39 -7.54
CA GLU A 46 4.80 -3.81 -7.05
C GLU A 46 4.03 -3.08 -8.15
N ARG A 47 4.70 -2.26 -8.97
CA ARG A 47 4.07 -1.60 -10.13
C ARG A 47 3.48 -2.61 -11.12
N ASN A 48 4.18 -3.71 -11.37
CA ASN A 48 3.69 -4.77 -12.26
C ASN A 48 2.48 -5.49 -11.68
N ARG A 49 2.48 -5.76 -10.36
CA ARG A 49 1.35 -6.35 -9.65
C ARG A 49 0.11 -5.48 -9.78
N ILE A 50 0.26 -4.18 -9.53
CA ILE A 50 -0.86 -3.23 -9.61
C ILE A 50 -1.34 -3.02 -11.05
N ALA A 51 -0.43 -3.01 -12.02
CA ALA A 51 -0.83 -2.97 -13.43
C ALA A 51 -1.69 -4.18 -13.81
N ALA A 52 -1.39 -5.36 -13.27
CA ALA A 52 -2.21 -6.56 -13.43
C ALA A 52 -3.58 -6.39 -12.75
N GLU A 53 -3.63 -5.87 -11.51
CA GLU A 53 -4.89 -5.63 -10.79
C GLU A 53 -5.81 -4.63 -11.53
N VAL A 54 -5.24 -3.53 -12.05
CA VAL A 54 -5.99 -2.56 -12.88
C VAL A 54 -6.52 -3.24 -14.14
N HIS A 55 -5.70 -4.07 -14.78
CA HIS A 55 -6.10 -4.79 -15.99
C HIS A 55 -7.26 -5.76 -15.70
N ASP A 56 -7.19 -6.49 -14.60
CA ASP A 56 -8.21 -7.45 -14.20
C ASP A 56 -9.53 -6.76 -13.86
N ALA A 57 -9.50 -5.66 -13.10
CA ALA A 57 -10.68 -4.85 -12.79
C ALA A 57 -11.35 -4.30 -14.05
N LEU A 58 -10.55 -3.76 -14.99
CA LEU A 58 -11.05 -3.26 -16.27
C LEU A 58 -11.63 -4.39 -17.13
N ALA A 59 -10.94 -5.53 -17.25
CA ALA A 59 -11.37 -6.66 -18.04
C ALA A 59 -12.70 -7.22 -17.52
N HIS A 60 -12.86 -7.33 -16.20
CA HIS A 60 -14.08 -7.76 -15.56
C HIS A 60 -15.24 -6.80 -15.85
N THR A 61 -15.05 -5.50 -15.58
CA THR A 61 -16.07 -4.45 -15.83
C THR A 61 -16.51 -4.43 -17.29
N LEU A 62 -15.55 -4.45 -18.23
CA LEU A 62 -15.85 -4.45 -19.66
C LEU A 62 -16.60 -5.72 -20.10
N THR A 63 -16.30 -6.86 -19.49
CA THR A 63 -17.00 -8.13 -19.78
C THR A 63 -18.45 -8.06 -19.33
N LEU A 64 -18.72 -7.53 -18.13
CA LEU A 64 -20.09 -7.34 -17.63
C LEU A 64 -20.88 -6.35 -18.51
N ILE A 65 -20.28 -5.21 -18.87
CA ILE A 65 -20.90 -4.22 -19.77
C ILE A 65 -21.25 -4.87 -21.12
N ARG A 66 -20.33 -5.65 -21.71
CA ARG A 66 -20.57 -6.36 -22.97
C ARG A 66 -21.69 -7.35 -22.86
N MET A 67 -21.77 -8.09 -21.75
CA MET A 67 -22.82 -9.08 -21.49
C MET A 67 -24.18 -8.38 -21.37
N GLN A 68 -24.28 -7.29 -20.62
CA GLN A 68 -25.50 -6.50 -20.49
C GLN A 68 -25.91 -5.87 -21.84
N ALA A 69 -24.98 -5.29 -22.58
CA ALA A 69 -25.26 -4.72 -23.90
C ALA A 69 -25.77 -5.79 -24.88
N SER A 70 -25.19 -7.01 -24.83
CA SER A 70 -25.69 -8.12 -25.66
C SER A 70 -27.11 -8.55 -25.26
N ALA A 71 -27.42 -8.62 -23.96
CA ALA A 71 -28.75 -8.92 -23.48
C ALA A 71 -29.80 -7.90 -23.98
N GLY A 72 -29.43 -6.60 -24.00
CA GLY A 72 -30.31 -5.55 -24.53
C GLY A 72 -30.65 -5.66 -26.01
N LEU A 73 -29.80 -6.30 -26.82
CA LEU A 73 -30.08 -6.56 -28.24
C LEU A 73 -31.16 -7.65 -28.42
N TYR A 74 -31.24 -8.60 -27.48
CA TYR A 74 -32.22 -9.70 -27.54
C TYR A 74 -33.53 -9.42 -26.80
N ALA A 75 -33.54 -8.42 -25.89
CA ALA A 75 -34.69 -8.01 -25.11
C ALA A 75 -34.89 -6.48 -25.14
N PRO A 76 -35.30 -5.90 -26.29
CA PRO A 76 -35.43 -4.46 -26.46
C PRO A 76 -36.39 -3.78 -25.48
N GLU A 77 -37.40 -4.50 -24.99
CA GLU A 77 -38.36 -4.03 -23.98
C GLU A 77 -37.72 -3.77 -22.61
N GLN A 78 -36.61 -4.42 -22.31
CA GLN A 78 -35.83 -4.26 -21.06
C GLN A 78 -34.65 -3.27 -21.23
N ALA A 79 -34.49 -2.67 -22.40
CA ALA A 79 -33.36 -1.77 -22.69
C ALA A 79 -33.15 -0.64 -21.67
N PRO A 80 -34.20 0.02 -21.10
CA PRO A 80 -33.99 1.07 -20.09
C PRO A 80 -33.34 0.53 -18.81
N ASP A 81 -33.71 -0.65 -18.35
CA ASP A 81 -33.15 -1.25 -17.12
C ASP A 81 -31.73 -1.76 -17.36
N ILE A 82 -31.50 -2.33 -18.55
CA ILE A 82 -30.15 -2.75 -18.97
C ILE A 82 -29.19 -1.57 -19.08
N LEU A 83 -29.63 -0.43 -19.65
CA LEU A 83 -28.83 0.77 -19.72
C LEU A 83 -28.51 1.33 -18.33
N ARG A 84 -29.46 1.28 -17.38
CA ARG A 84 -29.22 1.65 -15.99
C ARG A 84 -28.16 0.74 -15.34
N SER A 85 -28.26 -0.57 -15.52
CA SER A 85 -27.30 -1.55 -15.04
C SER A 85 -25.89 -1.31 -15.63
N ILE A 86 -25.79 -1.00 -16.93
CA ILE A 86 -24.51 -0.65 -17.57
C ILE A 86 -23.92 0.62 -16.95
N GLN A 87 -24.74 1.62 -16.66
CA GLN A 87 -24.30 2.87 -16.03
C GLN A 87 -23.76 2.62 -14.61
N GLU A 88 -24.46 1.80 -13.81
CA GLU A 88 -24.03 1.40 -12.46
C GLU A 88 -22.71 0.62 -12.49
N ILE A 89 -22.61 -0.43 -13.33
CA ILE A 89 -21.38 -1.24 -13.51
C ILE A 89 -20.20 -0.35 -13.94
N SER A 90 -20.42 0.54 -14.92
CA SER A 90 -19.38 1.47 -15.39
C SER A 90 -18.92 2.43 -14.30
N GLY A 91 -19.87 3.00 -13.52
CA GLY A 91 -19.57 3.89 -12.41
C GLY A 91 -18.75 3.20 -11.31
N ALA A 92 -19.14 1.99 -10.92
CA ALA A 92 -18.40 1.19 -9.95
C ALA A 92 -16.98 0.85 -10.44
N GLY A 93 -16.82 0.41 -11.69
CA GLY A 93 -15.51 0.09 -12.26
C GLY A 93 -14.57 1.31 -12.35
N ILE A 94 -15.10 2.48 -12.71
CA ILE A 94 -14.31 3.73 -12.73
C ILE A 94 -13.84 4.08 -11.30
N THR A 95 -14.70 3.93 -10.30
CA THR A 95 -14.37 4.21 -8.90
C THR A 95 -13.29 3.26 -8.40
N GLU A 96 -13.39 1.96 -8.73
CA GLU A 96 -12.39 0.96 -8.38
C GLU A 96 -11.01 1.26 -9.01
N VAL A 97 -10.96 1.54 -10.31
CA VAL A 97 -9.71 1.90 -11.00
C VAL A 97 -9.10 3.19 -10.42
N ARG A 98 -9.92 4.20 -10.11
CA ARG A 98 -9.45 5.44 -9.47
C ARG A 98 -8.85 5.18 -8.10
N ALA A 99 -9.44 4.30 -7.29
CA ALA A 99 -8.92 3.92 -5.98
C ALA A 99 -7.56 3.20 -6.10
N ILE A 100 -7.41 2.26 -7.05
CA ILE A 100 -6.14 1.59 -7.31
C ILE A 100 -5.07 2.60 -7.77
N VAL A 101 -5.42 3.54 -8.66
CA VAL A 101 -4.50 4.60 -9.12
C VAL A 101 -4.15 5.58 -7.99
N ALA A 102 -5.09 5.89 -7.09
CA ALA A 102 -4.83 6.71 -5.91
C ALA A 102 -3.83 6.03 -4.97
N ALA A 103 -3.96 4.72 -4.78
CA ALA A 103 -2.99 3.91 -4.03
C ALA A 103 -1.59 3.94 -4.66
N LEU A 104 -1.48 3.86 -6.00
CA LEU A 104 -0.21 3.95 -6.73
C LEU A 104 0.53 5.27 -6.55
N ARG A 105 -0.21 6.39 -6.60
CA ARG A 105 0.37 7.72 -6.40
C ARG A 105 0.86 7.93 -4.97
N SER A 106 0.40 7.11 -4.04
CA SER A 106 0.83 7.12 -2.65
C SER A 106 2.20 6.47 -2.44
N ASP A 107 2.70 5.66 -3.40
CA ASP A 107 4.04 5.07 -3.35
C ASP A 107 5.18 6.03 -3.75
N ASP A 108 4.89 7.13 -4.44
CA ASP A 108 5.80 8.27 -4.55
C ASP A 108 5.74 9.04 -3.22
N ILE A 109 6.55 8.60 -2.25
CA ILE A 109 6.61 9.16 -0.90
C ILE A 109 7.15 10.60 -0.99
N PRO A 110 6.32 11.65 -0.86
CA PRO A 110 6.82 12.99 -0.61
C PRO A 110 7.43 13.01 0.81
N ASP A 111 8.41 13.85 1.04
CA ASP A 111 8.97 14.13 2.38
C ASP A 111 7.89 14.53 3.43
N THR A 112 6.73 14.95 2.97
CA THR A 112 5.53 15.22 3.77
C THR A 112 4.49 14.13 3.57
N MET A 113 4.62 13.02 4.31
CA MET A 113 3.56 12.02 4.42
C MET A 113 2.38 12.57 5.24
N ASP A 114 1.49 13.31 4.59
CA ASP A 114 0.25 13.73 5.22
C ASP A 114 -0.85 12.70 4.92
N MET A 115 -1.37 12.07 5.97
CA MET A 115 -2.47 11.13 5.86
C MET A 115 -3.72 11.79 5.30
N SER A 116 -3.89 13.08 5.51
CA SER A 116 -4.98 13.89 4.94
C SER A 116 -4.99 13.85 3.41
N ASP A 117 -3.80 13.78 2.78
CA ASP A 117 -3.70 13.67 1.32
C ASP A 117 -4.16 12.31 0.80
N VAL A 118 -3.90 11.23 1.55
CA VAL A 118 -4.41 9.89 1.23
C VAL A 118 -5.93 9.88 1.30
N ILE A 119 -6.47 10.32 2.43
CA ILE A 119 -7.92 10.38 2.66
C ILE A 119 -8.62 11.22 1.57
N ARG A 120 -8.07 12.41 1.26
CA ARG A 120 -8.62 13.29 0.23
C ARG A 120 -8.64 12.60 -1.15
N ARG A 121 -7.59 11.88 -1.55
CA ARG A 121 -7.56 11.16 -2.83
C ARG A 121 -8.64 10.09 -2.94
N PHE A 122 -8.88 9.33 -1.87
CA PHE A 122 -9.95 8.35 -1.84
C PHE A 122 -11.33 9.02 -1.86
N HIS A 123 -11.52 10.10 -1.12
CA HIS A 123 -12.73 10.92 -1.18
C HIS A 123 -12.98 11.45 -2.61
N ASP A 124 -11.95 12.03 -3.25
CA ASP A 124 -12.04 12.58 -4.62
C ASP A 124 -12.29 11.46 -5.66
N SER A 125 -11.93 10.21 -5.36
CA SER A 125 -12.26 9.05 -6.19
C SER A 125 -13.70 8.58 -6.05
N GLY A 126 -14.48 9.16 -5.12
CA GLY A 126 -15.90 8.86 -4.90
C GLY A 126 -16.19 7.96 -3.70
N LEU A 127 -15.19 7.69 -2.84
CA LEU A 127 -15.39 6.94 -1.60
C LEU A 127 -15.99 7.87 -0.53
N ASP A 128 -17.13 7.47 0.07
CA ASP A 128 -17.68 8.15 1.24
C ASP A 128 -16.84 7.84 2.48
N ILE A 129 -15.91 8.75 2.80
CA ILE A 129 -14.90 8.52 3.85
C ILE A 129 -14.86 9.68 4.84
N THR A 130 -14.92 9.34 6.12
CA THR A 130 -14.69 10.26 7.24
C THR A 130 -13.43 9.83 7.98
N ALA A 131 -12.54 10.78 8.30
CA ALA A 131 -11.29 10.45 8.97
C ALA A 131 -11.01 11.36 10.15
N ARG A 132 -10.45 10.77 11.21
CA ARG A 132 -9.81 11.42 12.34
C ARG A 132 -8.38 10.90 12.44
N THR A 133 -7.40 11.79 12.38
CA THR A 133 -5.99 11.42 12.42
C THR A 133 -5.22 12.33 13.35
N ASP A 134 -4.52 11.75 14.30
CA ASP A 134 -3.53 12.48 15.08
C ASP A 134 -2.30 12.81 14.23
N PRO A 135 -1.53 13.87 14.55
CA PRO A 135 -0.29 14.21 13.86
C PRO A 135 0.71 13.05 13.89
N LEU A 136 1.26 12.68 12.72
CA LEU A 136 2.23 11.60 12.57
C LEU A 136 3.69 12.10 12.44
N THR A 137 3.91 13.42 12.49
CA THR A 137 5.21 14.06 12.21
C THR A 137 6.32 13.61 13.14
N ASP A 138 6.00 13.33 14.42
CA ASP A 138 6.96 12.95 15.45
C ASP A 138 7.26 11.44 15.48
N LEU A 139 6.66 10.67 14.57
CA LEU A 139 6.90 9.23 14.48
C LEU A 139 8.09 8.91 13.57
N PRO A 140 8.82 7.83 13.88
CA PRO A 140 9.89 7.33 13.02
C PRO A 140 9.39 7.09 11.58
N ILE A 141 10.24 7.37 10.59
CA ILE A 141 9.88 7.26 9.16
C ILE A 141 9.36 5.86 8.79
N ARG A 142 9.95 4.80 9.35
CA ARG A 142 9.51 3.41 9.13
C ARG A 142 8.06 3.19 9.59
N LEU A 143 7.71 3.76 10.73
CA LEU A 143 6.36 3.64 11.29
C LEU A 143 5.34 4.43 10.46
N ARG A 144 5.69 5.66 10.05
CA ARG A 144 4.85 6.46 9.14
C ARG A 144 4.59 5.73 7.82
N LEU A 145 5.62 5.08 7.25
CA LEU A 145 5.51 4.26 6.05
C LEU A 145 4.56 3.08 6.24
N ALA A 146 4.69 2.36 7.37
CA ALA A 146 3.81 1.24 7.69
C ALA A 146 2.35 1.69 7.83
N ILE A 147 2.09 2.79 8.58
CA ILE A 147 0.75 3.38 8.74
C ILE A 147 0.14 3.72 7.38
N HIS A 148 0.90 4.45 6.56
CA HIS A 148 0.45 4.87 5.24
C HIS A 148 0.05 3.68 4.37
N ARG A 149 0.88 2.64 4.32
CA ARG A 149 0.62 1.44 3.52
C ARG A 149 -0.57 0.64 4.04
N ILE A 150 -0.68 0.45 5.37
CA ILE A 150 -1.80 -0.27 5.98
C ILE A 150 -3.12 0.44 5.66
N VAL A 151 -3.20 1.74 5.85
CA VAL A 151 -4.43 2.51 5.55
C VAL A 151 -4.76 2.46 4.07
N THR A 152 -3.79 2.70 3.19
CA THR A 152 -4.00 2.71 1.74
C THR A 152 -4.50 1.35 1.25
N GLU A 153 -3.86 0.26 1.64
CA GLU A 153 -4.23 -1.10 1.22
C GLU A 153 -5.59 -1.52 1.79
N THR A 154 -5.90 -1.12 3.04
CA THR A 154 -7.22 -1.34 3.63
C THR A 154 -8.30 -0.62 2.84
N LEU A 155 -8.10 0.65 2.47
CA LEU A 155 -9.07 1.43 1.68
C LEU A 155 -9.27 0.84 0.28
N VAL A 156 -8.20 0.36 -0.36
CA VAL A 156 -8.30 -0.37 -1.64
C VAL A 156 -9.13 -1.64 -1.48
N ASN A 157 -8.91 -2.41 -0.41
CA ASN A 157 -9.67 -3.61 -0.15
C ASN A 157 -11.16 -3.32 0.07
N VAL A 158 -11.49 -2.24 0.78
CA VAL A 158 -12.88 -1.80 0.94
C VAL A 158 -13.53 -1.51 -0.41
N VAL A 159 -12.88 -0.73 -1.27
CA VAL A 159 -13.40 -0.38 -2.60
C VAL A 159 -13.55 -1.62 -3.49
N LYS A 160 -12.64 -2.59 -3.39
CA LYS A 160 -12.69 -3.84 -4.17
C LYS A 160 -13.83 -4.76 -3.73
N HIS A 161 -14.10 -4.83 -2.43
CA HIS A 161 -14.92 -5.89 -1.86
C HIS A 161 -16.32 -5.46 -1.39
N GLN A 162 -16.57 -4.15 -1.25
CA GLN A 162 -17.87 -3.62 -0.82
C GLN A 162 -18.50 -2.70 -1.85
N GLU A 163 -19.84 -2.72 -1.94
CA GLU A 163 -20.61 -1.80 -2.77
C GLU A 163 -20.97 -0.53 -1.98
N ASN A 164 -20.69 0.64 -2.57
CA ASN A 164 -21.00 1.96 -1.98
C ASN A 164 -20.69 2.05 -0.49
N PRO A 165 -19.46 1.68 -0.06
CA PRO A 165 -19.13 1.64 1.36
C PRO A 165 -19.05 3.03 1.96
N GLN A 166 -19.53 3.16 3.21
CA GLN A 166 -19.25 4.28 4.08
C GLN A 166 -18.07 3.92 4.99
N VAL A 167 -17.00 4.70 4.96
CA VAL A 167 -15.75 4.38 5.63
C VAL A 167 -15.42 5.39 6.72
N THR A 168 -15.03 4.88 7.88
CA THR A 168 -14.46 5.68 8.96
C THR A 168 -13.04 5.23 9.21
N VAL A 169 -12.10 6.18 9.20
CA VAL A 169 -10.68 5.97 9.53
C VAL A 169 -10.35 6.72 10.80
N ASP A 170 -9.84 6.04 11.81
CA ASP A 170 -9.34 6.65 13.04
C ASP A 170 -7.88 6.23 13.27
N ILE A 171 -6.99 7.22 13.42
CA ILE A 171 -5.58 7.00 13.72
C ILE A 171 -5.24 7.76 14.99
N ALA A 172 -5.05 7.03 16.07
CA ALA A 172 -4.73 7.57 17.39
C ALA A 172 -3.26 7.28 17.75
N VAL A 173 -2.55 8.31 18.20
CA VAL A 173 -1.14 8.24 18.62
C VAL A 173 -1.06 8.31 20.14
N GLY A 174 -0.75 7.17 20.78
CA GLY A 174 -0.55 7.03 22.22
C GLY A 174 0.79 6.37 22.55
N GLU A 175 0.79 5.40 23.49
CA GLU A 175 1.92 4.49 23.74
C GLU A 175 2.22 3.61 22.53
N CYS A 176 1.16 3.24 21.80
CA CYS A 176 1.23 2.68 20.46
C CYS A 176 0.38 3.51 19.51
N VAL A 177 0.61 3.36 18.21
CA VAL A 177 -0.27 3.92 17.18
C VAL A 177 -1.36 2.90 16.90
N THR A 178 -2.60 3.28 17.10
CA THR A 178 -3.78 2.46 16.79
C THR A 178 -4.43 2.99 15.51
N ILE A 179 -4.54 2.13 14.52
CA ILE A 179 -5.24 2.39 13.26
C ILE A 179 -6.53 1.58 13.31
N THR A 180 -7.66 2.25 13.17
CA THR A 180 -8.97 1.60 13.06
C THR A 180 -9.63 2.05 11.78
N VAL A 181 -9.98 1.10 10.92
CA VAL A 181 -10.76 1.37 9.71
C VAL A 181 -12.03 0.54 9.78
N VAL A 182 -13.16 1.20 9.77
CA VAL A 182 -14.48 0.56 9.75
C VAL A 182 -15.18 0.95 8.46
N SER A 183 -15.68 -0.02 7.74
CA SER A 183 -16.46 0.21 6.53
C SER A 183 -17.80 -0.52 6.58
N HIS A 184 -18.85 0.16 6.19
CA HIS A 184 -20.21 -0.35 6.12
C HIS A 184 -20.67 -0.38 4.68
N GLY A 185 -21.01 -1.56 4.18
CA GLY A 185 -21.53 -1.77 2.82
C GLY A 185 -21.69 -3.25 2.53
N PRO A 186 -22.61 -3.64 1.66
CA PRO A 186 -22.77 -5.02 1.27
C PRO A 186 -21.55 -5.53 0.50
N GLN A 187 -21.26 -6.81 0.64
CA GLN A 187 -20.17 -7.43 -0.12
C GLN A 187 -20.54 -7.50 -1.60
N LYS A 188 -19.60 -7.18 -2.48
CA LYS A 188 -19.77 -7.37 -3.94
C LYS A 188 -19.91 -8.86 -4.27
N PRO A 189 -20.84 -9.24 -5.16
CA PRO A 189 -21.14 -10.64 -5.48
C PRO A 189 -19.93 -11.44 -5.98
N ASP A 190 -19.05 -10.81 -6.75
CA ASP A 190 -17.91 -11.45 -7.41
C ASP A 190 -16.55 -11.11 -6.74
N SER A 191 -16.57 -10.68 -5.50
CA SER A 191 -15.35 -10.35 -4.77
C SER A 191 -14.57 -11.60 -4.32
N SER A 192 -14.26 -12.52 -5.26
CA SER A 192 -13.30 -13.60 -5.03
C SER A 192 -11.90 -13.00 -4.86
N GLY A 193 -11.61 -12.56 -3.64
CA GLY A 193 -10.29 -12.06 -3.30
C GLY A 193 -9.23 -13.14 -3.56
N THR A 194 -8.10 -12.75 -4.12
CA THR A 194 -6.93 -13.63 -4.29
C THR A 194 -6.37 -14.13 -2.96
N GLY A 195 -6.96 -13.74 -1.80
CA GLY A 195 -6.53 -14.14 -0.46
C GLY A 195 -5.19 -13.55 -0.02
N VAL A 196 -4.55 -12.73 -0.84
CA VAL A 196 -3.18 -12.22 -0.60
C VAL A 196 -3.16 -10.91 0.20
N GLY A 197 -4.24 -10.12 0.16
CA GLY A 197 -4.26 -8.77 0.74
C GLY A 197 -4.15 -8.76 2.27
N LEU A 198 -4.90 -9.59 2.98
CA LEU A 198 -4.88 -9.63 4.45
C LEU A 198 -3.56 -10.15 5.04
N PRO A 199 -2.96 -11.25 4.51
CA PRO A 199 -1.62 -11.67 4.95
C PRO A 199 -0.55 -10.60 4.74
N SER A 200 -0.59 -9.84 3.65
CA SER A 200 0.34 -8.74 3.39
C SER A 200 0.21 -7.61 4.43
N LEU A 201 -1.00 -7.29 4.89
CA LEU A 201 -1.23 -6.29 5.93
C LEU A 201 -0.69 -6.75 7.30
N ASP A 202 -0.88 -8.02 7.63
CA ASP A 202 -0.34 -8.62 8.86
C ASP A 202 1.19 -8.63 8.84
N GLU A 203 1.83 -9.08 7.76
CA GLU A 203 3.29 -9.04 7.59
C GLU A 203 3.85 -7.61 7.75
N ARG A 204 3.15 -6.59 7.24
CA ARG A 204 3.57 -5.19 7.38
C ARG A 204 3.47 -4.68 8.80
N ALA A 205 2.42 -5.04 9.55
CA ALA A 205 2.30 -4.70 10.96
C ALA A 205 3.40 -5.39 11.78
N GLN A 206 3.64 -6.67 11.54
CA GLN A 206 4.69 -7.45 12.20
C GLN A 206 6.11 -6.92 11.90
N ALA A 207 6.37 -6.42 10.69
CA ALA A 207 7.66 -5.84 10.31
C ALA A 207 8.08 -4.62 11.15
N VAL A 208 7.12 -3.97 11.84
CA VAL A 208 7.37 -2.88 12.80
C VAL A 208 7.07 -3.29 14.24
N GLY A 209 6.93 -4.60 14.50
CA GLY A 209 6.65 -5.13 15.83
C GLY A 209 5.20 -4.97 16.29
N GLY A 210 4.27 -4.71 15.37
CA GLY A 210 2.85 -4.49 15.66
C GLY A 210 1.99 -5.73 15.45
N THR A 211 0.68 -5.54 15.59
CA THR A 211 -0.37 -6.54 15.38
C THR A 211 -1.39 -6.03 14.37
N PHE A 212 -2.06 -6.96 13.70
CA PHE A 212 -3.11 -6.68 12.73
C PHE A 212 -4.29 -7.63 12.97
N GLU A 213 -5.50 -7.07 12.99
CA GLU A 213 -6.74 -7.83 13.13
C GLU A 213 -7.74 -7.39 12.06
N PHE A 214 -8.46 -8.34 11.50
CA PHE A 214 -9.53 -8.09 10.55
C PHE A 214 -10.76 -8.92 10.90
N ALA A 215 -11.92 -8.28 10.88
CA ALA A 215 -13.21 -8.93 11.05
C ALA A 215 -14.20 -8.47 9.99
N PHE A 216 -15.05 -9.38 9.51
CA PHE A 216 -16.13 -9.08 8.58
C PHE A 216 -17.39 -9.88 8.94
N ASP A 217 -18.52 -9.21 9.06
CA ASP A 217 -19.80 -9.82 9.43
C ASP A 217 -20.80 -9.95 8.27
N GLY A 218 -20.33 -9.74 7.04
CA GLY A 218 -21.16 -9.75 5.82
C GLY A 218 -21.62 -8.36 5.38
N HIS A 219 -21.52 -7.34 6.23
CA HIS A 219 -21.90 -5.96 5.94
C HIS A 219 -20.87 -4.94 6.45
N THR A 220 -20.28 -5.20 7.60
CA THR A 220 -19.27 -4.34 8.22
C THR A 220 -17.92 -5.02 8.18
N ALA A 221 -16.92 -4.36 7.62
CA ALA A 221 -15.52 -4.76 7.75
C ALA A 221 -14.81 -3.86 8.77
N THR A 222 -14.10 -4.46 9.70
CA THR A 222 -13.31 -3.78 10.70
C THR A 222 -11.85 -4.23 10.60
N THR A 223 -10.96 -3.29 10.42
CA THR A 223 -9.51 -3.48 10.44
C THR A 223 -8.94 -2.72 11.64
N ILE A 224 -8.15 -3.40 12.45
CA ILE A 224 -7.43 -2.79 13.58
C ILE A 224 -5.95 -3.15 13.44
N ALA A 225 -5.06 -2.16 13.47
CA ALA A 225 -3.63 -2.39 13.57
C ALA A 225 -3.08 -1.60 14.76
N GLN A 226 -2.24 -2.26 15.59
CA GLN A 226 -1.56 -1.63 16.72
C GLN A 226 -0.05 -1.72 16.47
N LEU A 227 0.60 -0.57 16.39
CA LEU A 227 2.01 -0.45 16.03
C LEU A 227 2.76 0.21 17.19
N PRO A 228 3.81 -0.41 17.75
CA PRO A 228 4.56 0.19 18.85
C PRO A 228 5.27 1.46 18.35
N ARG A 229 5.25 2.51 19.18
CA ARG A 229 5.87 3.80 18.85
C ARG A 229 7.40 3.71 18.83
N GLU A 230 7.96 2.87 19.67
CA GLU A 230 9.39 2.54 19.70
C GLU A 230 9.54 1.14 19.11
N THR A 231 10.28 1.04 18.00
CA THR A 231 10.61 -0.26 17.39
C THR A 231 11.79 -0.84 18.19
N PRO A 232 11.72 -2.12 18.62
CA PRO A 232 12.82 -2.77 19.31
C PRO A 232 14.10 -2.86 18.48
#